data_34c6da31afc35776c72d357c573be7c4
#
_entry.id   34c6da31afc35776c72d357c573be7c4
#
_cell.length_a   1.000
_cell.length_b   1.000
_cell.length_c   1.000
_cell.angle_alpha   90.00
_cell.angle_beta   90.00
_cell.angle_gamma   90.00
#
_symmetry.space_group_name_H-M   'P 1'
#
loop_
_entity.id
_entity.type
_entity.pdbx_description
1 polymer ?
#
loop_
_entity_poly.entity_id
_entity_poly.type
_entity_poly.pdbx_seq_one_letter_code
_entity_poly.pdbx_strand_id
1 'polypeptide(L)'
;MSARGKKVAAKGVGIMIRHILFWNYTDNVKAQHKEEETLKFLQNSVDTMNGHIDGLINATIGKNIAGGYDIVFYAELKDVEALKSFQTHPLHMAHKQRCAE
;
A
#
# COMPACT_ATOMS: atom_id res chain seq x y z
N MET A 1 -12.22 -6.46 9.96
CA MET A 1 -11.78 -6.49 10.24
C MET A 1 -11.89 -6.80 11.05
N SER A 2 -11.51 -6.85 11.43
CA SER A 2 -11.39 -7.05 12.08
C SER A 2 -11.36 -6.82 12.92
N ALA A 3 -11.21 -6.65 13.22
CA ALA A 3 -11.01 -6.48 13.89
C ALA A 3 -11.35 -6.19 14.80
N ARG A 4 -11.79 -6.24 15.30
CA ARG A 4 -11.97 -6.06 16.03
C ARG A 4 -11.74 -6.18 16.84
N GLY A 5 -11.31 -6.24 16.84
CA GLY A 5 -10.88 -6.48 17.53
C GLY A 5 -10.65 -6.15 18.29
N LYS A 6 -10.65 -6.09 18.76
CA LYS A 6 -10.34 -5.95 19.29
C LYS A 6 -9.79 -5.54 19.87
N LYS A 7 -9.63 -5.17 20.25
CA LYS A 7 -8.96 -4.95 20.80
C LYS A 7 -8.52 -5.42 21.38
N VAL A 8 -8.68 -5.78 21.50
CA VAL A 8 -8.23 -6.36 22.20
C VAL A 8 -7.20 -6.82 22.39
N ALA A 9 -7.08 -6.94 22.09
CA ALA A 9 -6.01 -7.52 22.25
C ALA A 9 -5.06 -6.94 22.68
N ALA A 10 -5.33 -6.16 22.70
CA ALA A 10 -4.49 -5.48 22.90
C ALA A 10 -3.63 -5.54 23.95
N LYS A 11 -3.62 -5.81 24.74
CA LYS A 11 -2.76 -5.99 25.80
C LYS A 11 -1.34 -5.85 25.45
N GLY A 12 -1.00 -4.89 24.66
CA GLY A 12 0.36 -4.71 24.25
C GLY A 12 0.84 -5.69 23.22
N VAL A 13 0.04 -6.64 22.90
CA VAL A 13 0.37 -7.56 21.82
C VAL A 13 -0.35 -7.07 20.60
N GLY A 14 0.34 -6.36 19.75
CA GLY A 14 -0.27 -5.84 18.54
C GLY A 14 -0.60 -6.94 17.58
N ILE A 15 -1.71 -6.78 16.89
CA ILE A 15 -2.05 -7.63 15.76
C ILE A 15 -1.56 -6.95 14.52
N MET A 16 -0.61 -7.56 13.83
CA MET A 16 -0.09 -7.02 12.59
C MET A 16 -1.22 -6.90 11.57
N ILE A 17 -1.27 -5.78 10.89
CA ILE A 17 -2.27 -5.50 9.87
C ILE A 17 -1.64 -5.70 8.50
N ARG A 18 -2.34 -6.43 7.65
CA ARG A 18 -1.98 -6.57 6.24
C ARG A 18 -2.98 -5.79 5.42
N HIS A 19 -2.49 -4.75 4.77
CA HIS A 19 -3.32 -3.83 3.98
C HIS A 19 -3.08 -4.15 2.52
N ILE A 20 -4.11 -4.61 1.82
CA ILE A 20 -3.96 -5.08 0.45
C ILE A 20 -4.94 -4.33 -0.45
N LEU A 21 -4.42 -3.76 -1.53
CA LEU A 21 -5.23 -3.04 -2.50
C LEU A 21 -4.94 -3.56 -3.89
N PHE A 22 -5.99 -3.64 -4.72
CA PHE A 22 -5.86 -4.06 -6.11
C PHE A 22 -6.25 -2.91 -7.02
N TRP A 23 -5.44 -2.65 -8.02
CA TRP A 23 -5.68 -1.55 -8.95
C TRP A 23 -5.53 -1.99 -10.39
N ASN A 24 -6.13 -1.21 -11.29
CA ASN A 24 -5.92 -1.35 -12.72
C ASN A 24 -5.18 -0.13 -13.25
N TYR A 25 -4.39 -0.33 -14.27
CA TYR A 25 -3.81 0.79 -15.02
C TYR A 25 -4.93 1.56 -15.70
N THR A 26 -4.71 2.85 -15.91
CA THR A 26 -5.66 3.67 -16.66
C THR A 26 -5.62 3.27 -18.13
N ASP A 27 -6.69 3.61 -18.85
CA ASP A 27 -6.75 3.34 -20.27
C ASP A 27 -5.62 4.03 -21.02
N ASN A 28 -5.25 5.23 -20.58
CA ASN A 28 -4.17 5.99 -21.20
C ASN A 28 -2.83 5.26 -21.08
N VAL A 29 -2.53 4.71 -19.91
CA VAL A 29 -1.30 3.94 -19.71
C VAL A 29 -1.28 2.73 -20.63
N LYS A 30 -2.41 2.02 -20.71
CA LYS A 30 -2.51 0.84 -21.56
C LYS A 30 -2.39 1.18 -23.04
N ALA A 31 -3.01 2.28 -23.45
CA ALA A 31 -2.98 2.70 -24.85
C ALA A 31 -1.56 3.07 -25.29
N GLN A 32 -0.74 3.57 -24.38
CA GLN A 32 0.63 3.95 -24.67
C GLN A 32 1.63 2.85 -24.39
N HIS A 33 1.17 1.67 -23.95
CA HIS A 33 2.01 0.51 -23.63
C HIS A 33 3.07 0.85 -22.57
N LYS A 34 2.65 1.61 -21.53
CA LYS A 34 3.56 2.07 -20.48
C LYS A 34 3.37 1.37 -19.15
N GLU A 35 2.82 0.16 -19.18
CA GLU A 35 2.51 -0.57 -17.93
C GLU A 35 3.77 -0.84 -17.11
N GLU A 36 4.85 -1.33 -17.75
CA GLU A 36 6.08 -1.65 -17.03
C GLU A 36 6.74 -0.40 -16.46
N GLU A 37 6.76 0.65 -17.25
CA GLU A 37 7.34 1.93 -16.84
C GLU A 37 6.56 2.50 -15.66
N THR A 38 5.24 2.43 -15.72
CA THR A 38 4.37 2.91 -14.67
C THR A 38 4.56 2.11 -13.40
N LEU A 39 4.66 0.78 -13.51
CA LEU A 39 4.88 -0.06 -12.35
C LEU A 39 6.20 0.28 -11.67
N LYS A 40 7.25 0.48 -12.45
CA LYS A 40 8.54 0.84 -11.89
C LYS A 40 8.47 2.18 -11.16
N PHE A 41 7.77 3.16 -11.73
CA PHE A 41 7.55 4.45 -11.08
C PHE A 41 6.82 4.26 -9.74
N LEU A 42 5.78 3.42 -9.72
CA LEU A 42 5.03 3.17 -8.51
C LEU A 42 5.86 2.40 -7.47
N GLN A 43 6.69 1.47 -7.92
CA GLN A 43 7.57 0.74 -7.01
C GLN A 43 8.56 1.67 -6.33
N ASN A 44 9.13 2.60 -7.08
CA ASN A 44 10.03 3.60 -6.51
C ASN A 44 9.29 4.51 -5.53
N SER A 45 8.06 4.87 -5.86
CA SER A 45 7.23 5.70 -4.98
C SER A 45 6.91 4.98 -3.66
N VAL A 46 6.57 3.69 -3.73
CA VAL A 46 6.30 2.90 -2.53
C VAL A 46 7.56 2.81 -1.67
N ASP A 47 8.73 2.66 -2.30
CA ASP A 47 9.97 2.57 -1.55
C ASP A 47 10.30 3.84 -0.77
N THR A 48 9.77 4.99 -1.18
CA THR A 48 9.99 6.22 -0.41
C THR A 48 9.36 6.15 0.98
N MET A 49 8.42 5.24 1.17
CA MET A 49 7.75 5.07 2.46
C MET A 49 8.47 4.07 3.36
N ASN A 50 9.15 3.08 2.77
CA ASN A 50 9.79 2.03 3.55
C ASN A 50 10.93 2.59 4.38
N GLY A 51 10.89 2.28 5.68
CA GLY A 51 11.91 2.76 6.60
C GLY A 51 11.71 4.19 7.08
N HIS A 52 10.66 4.87 6.62
CA HIS A 52 10.46 6.29 6.92
C HIS A 52 9.10 6.59 7.56
N ILE A 53 8.26 5.60 7.73
CA ILE A 53 6.96 5.76 8.39
C ILE A 53 6.92 4.85 9.60
N ASP A 54 6.74 5.46 10.78
CA ASP A 54 6.69 4.71 12.02
C ASP A 54 5.50 3.75 12.00
N GLY A 55 5.76 2.50 12.36
CA GLY A 55 4.72 1.48 12.38
C GLY A 55 4.51 0.76 11.05
N LEU A 56 5.08 1.27 9.98
CA LEU A 56 5.05 0.57 8.69
C LEU A 56 6.22 -0.42 8.66
N ILE A 57 5.90 -1.70 8.60
CA ILE A 57 6.92 -2.75 8.60
C ILE A 57 7.51 -2.89 7.20
N ASN A 58 6.64 -2.96 6.20
CA ASN A 58 7.08 -3.09 4.81
C ASN A 58 5.92 -2.76 3.88
N ALA A 59 6.23 -2.20 2.71
CA ALA A 59 5.23 -1.95 1.67
C ALA A 59 5.83 -2.34 0.33
N THR A 60 5.03 -2.99 -0.50
CA THR A 60 5.43 -3.39 -1.85
C THR A 60 4.27 -3.19 -2.80
N ILE A 61 4.61 -3.06 -4.08
CA ILE A 61 3.61 -3.03 -5.13
C ILE A 61 4.16 -3.83 -6.30
N GLY A 62 3.33 -4.61 -6.94
CA GLY A 62 3.80 -5.49 -7.98
C GLY A 62 2.71 -5.91 -8.92
N LYS A 63 3.11 -6.67 -9.94
CA LYS A 63 2.20 -7.19 -10.94
C LYS A 63 1.32 -8.29 -10.34
N ASN A 64 0.03 -8.18 -10.57
CA ASN A 64 -0.90 -9.23 -10.16
C ASN A 64 -1.02 -10.24 -11.30
N ILE A 65 -0.76 -11.50 -10.99
CA ILE A 65 -0.83 -12.56 -11.99
C ILE A 65 -2.05 -13.45 -11.81
N ALA A 66 -2.88 -13.17 -10.81
CA ALA A 66 -4.04 -13.99 -10.50
C ALA A 66 -5.28 -13.63 -11.34
N GLY A 67 -5.22 -12.55 -12.10
CA GLY A 67 -6.34 -12.10 -12.92
C GLY A 67 -7.22 -11.11 -12.20
N GLY A 68 -8.08 -10.43 -12.94
CA GLY A 68 -9.03 -9.46 -12.40
C GLY A 68 -8.46 -8.06 -12.32
N TYR A 69 -7.31 -7.89 -11.67
CA TYR A 69 -6.67 -6.58 -11.54
C TYR A 69 -5.24 -6.64 -12.05
N ASP A 70 -4.69 -5.50 -12.42
CA ASP A 70 -3.36 -5.45 -13.02
C ASP A 70 -2.25 -5.46 -11.99
N ILE A 71 -2.43 -4.73 -10.89
CA ILE A 71 -1.38 -4.57 -9.87
C ILE A 71 -1.96 -4.75 -8.48
N VAL A 72 -1.08 -5.10 -7.56
CA VAL A 72 -1.46 -5.27 -6.16
C VAL A 72 -0.47 -4.51 -5.27
N PHE A 73 -1.02 -3.75 -4.34
CA PHE A 73 -0.27 -3.07 -3.31
C PHE A 73 -0.43 -3.84 -2.01
N TYR A 74 0.67 -4.06 -1.29
CA TYR A 74 0.67 -4.80 -0.05
C TYR A 74 1.50 -4.05 0.98
N ALA A 75 0.94 -3.84 2.15
CA ALA A 75 1.65 -3.19 3.24
C ALA A 75 1.40 -3.95 4.53
N GLU A 76 2.46 -4.08 5.33
CA GLU A 76 2.37 -4.66 6.67
C GLU A 76 2.56 -3.55 7.68
N LEU A 77 1.62 -3.43 8.60
CA LEU A 77 1.66 -2.41 9.63
C LEU A 77 1.59 -3.07 10.99
N LYS A 78 2.24 -2.44 11.95
CA LYS A 78 2.41 -3.00 13.27
C LYS A 78 1.07 -3.25 13.97
N ASP A 79 0.11 -2.34 13.82
CA ASP A 79 -1.20 -2.44 14.44
C ASP A 79 -2.17 -1.47 13.78
N VAL A 80 -3.39 -1.42 14.29
CA VAL A 80 -4.44 -0.56 13.74
C VAL A 80 -4.09 0.92 13.86
N GLU A 81 -3.44 1.31 14.95
CA GLU A 81 -3.03 2.70 15.12
C GLU A 81 -2.00 3.10 14.08
N ALA A 82 -1.08 2.19 13.78
CA ALA A 82 -0.09 2.43 12.73
C ALA A 82 -0.76 2.59 11.38
N LEU A 83 -1.81 1.81 11.10
CA LEU A 83 -2.56 1.95 9.85
C LEU A 83 -3.21 3.33 9.75
N LYS A 84 -3.82 3.80 10.85
CA LYS A 84 -4.44 5.13 10.84
C LYS A 84 -3.41 6.22 10.58
N SER A 85 -2.26 6.14 11.24
CA SER A 85 -1.18 7.11 11.04
C SER A 85 -0.64 7.05 9.63
N PHE A 86 -0.52 5.84 9.08
CA PHE A 86 -0.05 5.62 7.71
C PHE A 86 -0.95 6.32 6.70
N GLN A 87 -2.27 6.20 6.87
CA GLN A 87 -3.22 6.73 5.89
C GLN A 87 -3.15 8.24 5.74
N THR A 88 -2.72 8.94 6.78
CA THR A 88 -2.61 10.40 6.75
C THR A 88 -1.17 10.91 6.73
N HIS A 89 -0.20 10.00 6.71
CA HIS A 89 1.21 10.39 6.73
C HIS A 89 1.58 11.14 5.45
N PRO A 90 2.38 12.22 5.55
CA PRO A 90 2.74 13.00 4.35
C PRO A 90 3.37 12.18 3.24
N LEU A 91 4.20 11.20 3.57
CA LEU A 91 4.81 10.35 2.54
C LEU A 91 3.79 9.50 1.83
N HIS A 92 2.78 8.99 2.56
CA HIS A 92 1.71 8.22 1.95
C HIS A 92 0.81 9.11 1.10
N MET A 93 0.54 10.33 1.57
CA MET A 93 -0.25 11.27 0.81
C MET A 93 0.45 11.62 -0.51
N ALA A 94 1.76 11.80 -0.47
CA ALA A 94 2.54 12.06 -1.68
C ALA A 94 2.47 10.88 -2.65
N HIS A 95 2.55 9.66 -2.11
CA HIS A 95 2.41 8.45 -2.93
C HIS A 95 1.04 8.37 -3.57
N LYS A 96 -0.02 8.64 -2.79
CA LYS A 96 -1.39 8.64 -3.32
C LYS A 96 -1.53 9.62 -4.47
N GLN A 97 -0.93 10.78 -4.36
CA GLN A 97 -1.00 11.79 -5.39
C GLN A 97 -0.32 11.30 -6.68
N ARG A 98 0.82 10.61 -6.55
CA ARG A 98 1.49 10.02 -7.70
C ARG A 98 0.65 8.94 -8.36
N CYS A 99 -0.08 8.17 -7.55
CA CYS A 99 -0.95 7.13 -8.08
C CYS A 99 -2.13 7.71 -8.87
N ALA A 100 -2.55 8.91 -8.53
CA ALA A 100 -3.70 9.55 -9.19
C ALA A 100 -3.34 10.09 -10.58
N GLU A 101 -2.06 10.15 -10.90
CA GLU A 101 -1.61 10.59 -12.21
C GLU A 101 -1.58 9.43 -13.17
#